data_9dd9f7a1072bb746b8af2e5d7925bb83
#
_entry.id   9dd9f7a1072bb746b8af2e5d7925bb83
#
_cell.length_a   1.000
_cell.length_b   1.000
_cell.length_c   1.000
_cell.angle_alpha   90.00
_cell.angle_beta   90.00
_cell.angle_gamma   90.00
#
_symmetry.space_group_name_H-M   'P 1'
#
loop_
_entity.id
_entity.type
_entity.pdbx_description
1 polymer ?
#
loop_
_entity_poly.entity_id
_entity_poly.type
_entity_poly.pdbx_seq_one_letter_code
_entity_poly.pdbx_strand_id
1 'polypeptide(L)'
;MRKFVTEHQSPCLDLTTEVSDILYRGYSQFQDIIVADSKEFGRMLVLDGVFQTSIKDEFMYHESIVHIPMFLHPNPKKVLIIGGGDGGAAREAVRHPEVESVTMVDIDGKVIELSKQYFPEIAKAMIEGDPKLTVKVGDGIAFMREAENYYDVIIVDCSDPVGPGEGLFSYDFYKDTFRALKDDGLFVQQTESPFMHRKLVKDIFDCVSDIFPITRLYTAFIPLYPSGMHCFTMGSKKYDPLTWQPNRKRTFPTRYYNEGIQQSAFVLPNFVKDLLYGEKER
;
A
#
# COMPACT_ATOMS: atom_id res chain seq x y z
N MET A 1 -12.84 33.25 -4.30
CA MET A 1 -12.20 32.89 -3.01
C MET A 1 -11.34 31.63 -3.26
N ARG A 2 -10.09 31.59 -2.79
CA ARG A 2 -9.29 30.37 -2.91
C ARG A 2 -9.85 29.31 -1.96
N LYS A 3 -9.93 28.06 -2.42
CA LYS A 3 -10.32 26.90 -1.61
C LYS A 3 -9.07 26.09 -1.29
N PHE A 4 -8.99 25.52 -0.11
CA PHE A 4 -7.87 24.69 0.32
C PHE A 4 -8.39 23.41 0.98
N VAL A 5 -7.61 22.35 0.85
CA VAL A 5 -7.74 21.13 1.66
C VAL A 5 -6.45 21.01 2.45
N THR A 6 -6.58 20.73 3.74
CA THR A 6 -5.46 20.67 4.68
C THR A 6 -5.47 19.33 5.38
N GLU A 7 -4.31 18.71 5.43
CA GLU A 7 -4.02 17.54 6.26
C GLU A 7 -3.18 17.97 7.46
N HIS A 8 -3.62 17.63 8.65
CA HIS A 8 -2.93 17.91 9.90
C HIS A 8 -1.97 16.77 10.25
N GLN A 9 -0.68 17.00 10.05
CA GLN A 9 0.36 15.98 10.26
C GLN A 9 0.82 15.87 11.72
N SER A 10 0.86 17.00 12.40
CA SER A 10 1.22 17.09 13.81
C SER A 10 0.66 18.40 14.39
N PRO A 11 0.72 18.61 15.71
CA PRO A 11 0.30 19.88 16.30
C PRO A 11 1.01 21.14 15.73
N CYS A 12 2.10 20.95 14.98
CA CYS A 12 2.93 22.04 14.46
C CYS A 12 3.19 21.95 12.95
N LEU A 13 2.55 21.01 12.24
CA LEU A 13 2.79 20.81 10.81
C LEU A 13 1.50 20.45 10.08
N ASP A 14 1.16 21.27 9.09
CA ASP A 14 0.06 21.07 8.17
C ASP A 14 0.59 20.95 6.73
N LEU A 15 0.01 20.03 5.96
CA LEU A 15 0.16 20.00 4.51
C LEU A 15 -1.12 20.53 3.86
N THR A 16 -1.01 21.65 3.13
CA THR A 16 -2.16 22.33 2.53
C THR A 16 -2.00 22.44 1.04
N THR A 17 -3.02 22.03 0.28
CA THR A 17 -3.06 22.20 -1.17
C THR A 17 -4.23 23.08 -1.61
N GLU A 18 -4.00 23.94 -2.62
CA GLU A 18 -5.07 24.74 -3.24
C GLU A 18 -5.88 23.85 -4.18
N VAL A 19 -7.21 23.87 -4.01
CA VAL A 19 -8.14 23.13 -4.87
C VAL A 19 -8.99 24.07 -5.71
N SER A 20 -9.22 23.69 -6.96
CA SER A 20 -10.12 24.40 -7.86
C SER A 20 -11.58 24.10 -7.52
N ASP A 21 -11.86 22.85 -7.20
CA ASP A 21 -13.21 22.41 -6.81
C ASP A 21 -13.19 21.24 -5.82
N ILE A 22 -14.31 21.08 -5.09
CA ILE A 22 -14.64 19.92 -4.27
C ILE A 22 -15.76 19.19 -5.01
N LEU A 23 -15.45 18.02 -5.56
CA LEU A 23 -16.38 17.25 -6.40
C LEU A 23 -17.32 16.40 -5.58
N TYR A 24 -16.85 15.95 -4.41
CA TYR A 24 -17.63 15.20 -3.43
C TYR A 24 -17.17 15.54 -2.02
N ARG A 25 -18.13 15.66 -1.10
CA ARG A 25 -17.88 15.67 0.34
C ARG A 25 -19.03 15.00 1.07
N GLY A 26 -18.71 14.03 1.89
CA GLY A 26 -19.70 13.27 2.66
C GLY A 26 -19.04 12.22 3.54
N TYR A 27 -19.86 11.39 4.14
CA TYR A 27 -19.44 10.33 5.06
C TYR A 27 -19.84 8.99 4.49
N SER A 28 -18.99 7.99 4.73
CA SER A 28 -19.37 6.60 4.67
C SER A 28 -19.82 6.12 6.07
N GLN A 29 -20.01 4.82 6.21
CA GLN A 29 -20.21 4.21 7.52
C GLN A 29 -18.94 4.29 8.39
N PHE A 30 -17.76 4.52 7.80
CA PHE A 30 -16.47 4.37 8.43
C PHE A 30 -15.68 5.68 8.56
N GLN A 31 -15.85 6.63 7.62
CA GLN A 31 -14.95 7.79 7.52
C GLN A 31 -15.55 8.97 6.74
N ASP A 32 -14.99 10.17 6.96
CA ASP A 32 -15.23 11.35 6.12
C ASP A 32 -14.52 11.19 4.78
N ILE A 33 -15.18 11.54 3.68
CA ILE A 33 -14.65 11.38 2.32
C ILE A 33 -14.73 12.69 1.58
N ILE A 34 -13.60 13.16 1.04
CA ILE A 34 -13.52 14.30 0.14
C ILE A 34 -12.89 13.86 -1.17
N VAL A 35 -13.50 14.24 -2.28
CA VAL A 35 -12.87 14.21 -3.61
C VAL A 35 -12.74 15.62 -4.09
N ALA A 36 -11.53 16.06 -4.40
CA ALA A 36 -11.25 17.43 -4.82
C ALA A 36 -10.29 17.48 -6.01
N ASP A 37 -10.41 18.51 -6.84
CA ASP A 37 -9.45 18.77 -7.90
C ASP A 37 -8.38 19.76 -7.38
N SER A 38 -7.20 19.23 -7.01
CA SER A 38 -6.03 20.00 -6.64
C SER A 38 -5.39 20.62 -7.88
N LYS A 39 -4.91 21.87 -7.75
CA LYS A 39 -4.18 22.53 -8.85
C LYS A 39 -2.81 21.91 -9.11
N GLU A 40 -2.17 21.36 -8.07
CA GLU A 40 -0.84 20.76 -8.20
C GLU A 40 -0.91 19.26 -8.50
N PHE A 41 -1.77 18.51 -7.79
CA PHE A 41 -1.81 17.06 -7.84
C PHE A 41 -2.91 16.48 -8.73
N GLY A 42 -3.77 17.35 -9.33
CA GLY A 42 -4.98 16.91 -10.03
C GLY A 42 -6.03 16.40 -9.05
N ARG A 43 -6.84 15.44 -9.46
CA ARG A 43 -7.88 14.89 -8.59
C ARG A 43 -7.26 14.09 -7.45
N MET A 44 -7.78 14.31 -6.22
CA MET A 44 -7.30 13.72 -4.99
C MET A 44 -8.46 13.11 -4.21
N LEU A 45 -8.16 11.99 -3.54
CA LEU A 45 -9.01 11.38 -2.50
C LEU A 45 -8.44 11.75 -1.14
N VAL A 46 -9.32 12.15 -0.23
CA VAL A 46 -8.99 12.47 1.16
C VAL A 46 -9.94 11.71 2.06
N LEU A 47 -9.42 10.96 3.02
CA LEU A 47 -10.19 10.19 3.98
C LEU A 47 -9.84 10.65 5.40
N ASP A 48 -10.84 11.01 6.20
CA ASP A 48 -10.66 11.57 7.56
C ASP A 48 -9.65 12.73 7.63
N GLY A 49 -9.58 13.52 6.55
CA GLY A 49 -8.66 14.65 6.43
C GLY A 49 -7.23 14.27 6.02
N VAL A 50 -6.95 12.99 5.75
CA VAL A 50 -5.64 12.47 5.31
C VAL A 50 -5.61 12.29 3.80
N PHE A 51 -4.58 12.74 3.12
CA PHE A 51 -4.40 12.59 1.67
C PHE A 51 -4.07 11.13 1.32
N GLN A 52 -4.96 10.47 0.59
CA GLN A 52 -4.81 9.04 0.26
C GLN A 52 -4.16 8.84 -1.11
N THR A 53 -4.67 9.49 -2.15
CA THR A 53 -4.16 9.31 -3.51
C THR A 53 -4.41 10.53 -4.39
N SER A 54 -3.61 10.70 -5.42
CA SER A 54 -3.83 11.68 -6.49
C SER A 54 -3.52 11.10 -7.86
N ILE A 55 -4.22 11.56 -8.89
CA ILE A 55 -3.99 11.08 -10.27
C ILE A 55 -2.59 11.41 -10.81
N LYS A 56 -1.88 12.36 -10.20
CA LYS A 56 -0.57 12.80 -10.67
C LYS A 56 0.55 11.91 -10.19
N ASP A 57 0.50 11.37 -8.98
CA ASP A 57 1.60 10.64 -8.35
C ASP A 57 1.26 9.24 -7.80
N GLU A 58 0.01 8.80 -7.86
CA GLU A 58 -0.46 7.49 -7.34
C GLU A 58 0.39 6.31 -7.82
N PHE A 59 0.89 6.40 -9.06
CA PHE A 59 1.70 5.33 -9.64
C PHE A 59 3.00 5.08 -8.88
N MET A 60 3.55 6.09 -8.22
CA MET A 60 4.76 5.92 -7.39
C MET A 60 4.48 5.01 -6.20
N TYR A 61 3.31 5.16 -5.59
CA TYR A 61 2.85 4.31 -4.50
C TYR A 61 2.44 2.91 -4.99
N HIS A 62 1.50 2.84 -5.93
CA HIS A 62 0.93 1.55 -6.37
C HIS A 62 1.96 0.65 -7.05
N GLU A 63 2.85 1.21 -7.88
CA GLU A 63 3.92 0.44 -8.47
C GLU A 63 4.94 -0.04 -7.42
N SER A 64 5.15 0.72 -6.33
CA SER A 64 6.06 0.32 -5.26
C SER A 64 5.48 -0.79 -4.39
N ILE A 65 4.23 -0.65 -3.94
CA ILE A 65 3.63 -1.65 -3.05
C ILE A 65 3.32 -2.96 -3.78
N VAL A 66 3.08 -2.90 -5.09
CA VAL A 66 2.71 -4.08 -5.89
C VAL A 66 3.93 -4.71 -6.56
N HIS A 67 4.67 -3.96 -7.38
CA HIS A 67 5.66 -4.58 -8.26
C HIS A 67 6.89 -5.09 -7.52
N ILE A 68 7.31 -4.43 -6.42
CA ILE A 68 8.47 -4.88 -5.64
C ILE A 68 8.26 -6.31 -5.11
N PRO A 69 7.21 -6.63 -4.32
CA PRO A 69 6.97 -8.00 -3.89
C PRO A 69 6.61 -8.95 -5.04
N MET A 70 5.85 -8.47 -6.02
CA MET A 70 5.42 -9.30 -7.14
C MET A 70 6.59 -9.78 -8.00
N PHE A 71 7.59 -8.94 -8.30
CA PHE A 71 8.78 -9.34 -9.04
C PHE A 71 9.82 -10.06 -8.16
N LEU A 72 9.73 -9.95 -6.84
CA LEU A 72 10.53 -10.77 -5.94
C LEU A 72 10.08 -12.23 -5.97
N HIS A 73 8.77 -12.47 -5.99
CA HIS A 73 8.21 -13.83 -6.07
C HIS A 73 8.36 -14.39 -7.49
N PRO A 74 8.94 -15.59 -7.69
CA PRO A 74 9.20 -16.11 -9.04
C PRO A 74 7.93 -16.46 -9.82
N ASN A 75 6.81 -16.78 -9.15
CA ASN A 75 5.57 -17.20 -9.81
C ASN A 75 4.33 -16.85 -8.96
N PRO A 76 3.98 -15.56 -8.79
CA PRO A 76 2.84 -15.13 -7.98
C PRO A 76 1.53 -15.38 -8.74
N LYS A 77 0.76 -16.40 -8.34
CA LYS A 77 -0.50 -16.78 -8.97
C LYS A 77 -1.72 -16.23 -8.25
N LYS A 78 -1.71 -16.28 -6.93
CA LYS A 78 -2.83 -15.88 -6.06
C LYS A 78 -2.43 -14.72 -5.19
N VAL A 79 -3.07 -13.59 -5.42
CA VAL A 79 -2.79 -12.33 -4.73
C VAL A 79 -3.98 -11.92 -3.88
N LEU A 80 -3.73 -11.52 -2.65
CA LEU A 80 -4.71 -10.89 -1.78
C LEU A 80 -4.32 -9.43 -1.56
N ILE A 81 -5.29 -8.54 -1.66
CA ILE A 81 -5.17 -7.13 -1.31
C ILE A 81 -6.16 -6.85 -0.19
N ILE A 82 -5.69 -6.37 0.96
CA ILE A 82 -6.53 -5.88 2.06
C ILE A 82 -6.49 -4.35 2.02
N GLY A 83 -7.67 -3.73 1.93
CA GLY A 83 -7.81 -2.34 1.57
C GLY A 83 -7.74 -2.12 0.07
N GLY A 84 -7.14 -1.01 -0.36
CA GLY A 84 -6.95 -0.67 -1.76
C GLY A 84 -8.24 -0.27 -2.49
N GLY A 85 -9.21 0.30 -1.77
CA GLY A 85 -10.53 0.68 -2.30
C GLY A 85 -10.48 1.67 -3.47
N ASP A 86 -9.35 2.33 -3.71
CA ASP A 86 -9.14 3.17 -4.90
C ASP A 86 -8.91 2.33 -6.17
N GLY A 87 -8.48 1.06 -6.02
CA GLY A 87 -8.28 0.10 -7.10
C GLY A 87 -6.89 0.13 -7.74
N GLY A 88 -5.98 1.00 -7.29
CA GLY A 88 -4.66 1.15 -7.87
C GLY A 88 -3.78 -0.09 -7.68
N ALA A 89 -3.74 -0.63 -6.46
CA ALA A 89 -3.02 -1.89 -6.19
C ALA A 89 -3.60 -3.06 -7.01
N ALA A 90 -4.91 -3.16 -7.11
CA ALA A 90 -5.57 -4.19 -7.91
C ALA A 90 -5.24 -4.04 -9.41
N ARG A 91 -5.27 -2.80 -9.95
CA ARG A 91 -4.89 -2.50 -11.33
C ARG A 91 -3.47 -2.99 -11.64
N GLU A 92 -2.52 -2.72 -10.75
CA GLU A 92 -1.13 -3.13 -10.98
C GLU A 92 -0.94 -4.65 -10.82
N ALA A 93 -1.63 -5.29 -9.88
CA ALA A 93 -1.51 -6.73 -9.64
C ALA A 93 -2.01 -7.57 -10.83
N VAL A 94 -3.15 -7.23 -11.44
CA VAL A 94 -3.72 -7.99 -12.58
C VAL A 94 -2.86 -7.91 -13.85
N ARG A 95 -1.95 -6.94 -13.96
CA ARG A 95 -1.03 -6.78 -15.10
C ARG A 95 0.03 -7.87 -15.18
N HIS A 96 0.32 -8.53 -14.07
CA HIS A 96 1.28 -9.64 -14.07
C HIS A 96 0.69 -10.86 -14.77
N PRO A 97 1.35 -11.38 -15.83
CA PRO A 97 0.79 -12.47 -16.63
C PRO A 97 0.68 -13.77 -15.85
N GLU A 98 1.51 -13.98 -14.82
CA GLU A 98 1.50 -15.17 -13.98
C GLU A 98 0.31 -15.21 -13.01
N VAL A 99 -0.29 -14.05 -12.73
CA VAL A 99 -1.42 -13.94 -11.81
C VAL A 99 -2.66 -14.59 -12.41
N GLU A 100 -3.18 -15.55 -11.66
CA GLU A 100 -4.42 -16.27 -11.98
C GLU A 100 -5.64 -15.61 -11.28
N SER A 101 -5.44 -15.09 -10.06
CA SER A 101 -6.50 -14.41 -9.31
C SER A 101 -5.96 -13.34 -8.36
N VAL A 102 -6.68 -12.23 -8.29
CA VAL A 102 -6.53 -11.16 -7.31
C VAL A 102 -7.84 -11.06 -6.52
N THR A 103 -7.77 -11.21 -5.22
CA THR A 103 -8.89 -10.91 -4.32
C THR A 103 -8.58 -9.60 -3.61
N MET A 104 -9.44 -8.60 -3.75
CA MET A 104 -9.37 -7.33 -3.04
C MET A 104 -10.50 -7.26 -2.03
N VAL A 105 -10.18 -6.97 -0.77
CA VAL A 105 -11.15 -6.88 0.33
C VAL A 105 -11.00 -5.52 0.99
N ASP A 106 -11.98 -4.65 0.80
CA ASP A 106 -12.03 -3.33 1.43
C ASP A 106 -13.29 -3.19 2.27
N ILE A 107 -13.15 -2.61 3.45
CA ILE A 107 -14.29 -2.45 4.37
C ILE A 107 -15.28 -1.39 3.87
N ASP A 108 -14.82 -0.41 3.10
CA ASP A 108 -15.61 0.76 2.70
C ASP A 108 -16.07 0.69 1.23
N GLY A 109 -17.24 0.11 1.03
CA GLY A 109 -17.87 0.07 -0.29
C GLY A 109 -18.14 1.46 -0.90
N LYS A 110 -18.22 2.52 -0.08
CA LYS A 110 -18.40 3.88 -0.58
C LYS A 110 -17.13 4.44 -1.20
N VAL A 111 -15.97 4.12 -0.64
CA VAL A 111 -14.67 4.46 -1.26
C VAL A 111 -14.55 3.79 -2.63
N ILE A 112 -14.88 2.50 -2.73
CA ILE A 112 -14.88 1.77 -4.01
C ILE A 112 -15.80 2.41 -5.04
N GLU A 113 -17.03 2.78 -4.64
CA GLU A 113 -18.01 3.45 -5.52
C GLU A 113 -17.46 4.78 -6.05
N LEU A 114 -16.97 5.64 -5.14
CA LEU A 114 -16.45 6.96 -5.49
C LEU A 114 -15.16 6.86 -6.31
N SER A 115 -14.33 5.87 -6.05
CA SER A 115 -13.12 5.63 -6.85
C SER A 115 -13.45 5.26 -8.30
N LYS A 116 -14.43 4.39 -8.51
CA LYS A 116 -14.94 4.09 -9.88
C LYS A 116 -15.51 5.31 -10.57
N GLN A 117 -16.17 6.21 -9.84
CA GLN A 117 -16.78 7.41 -10.39
C GLN A 117 -15.77 8.51 -10.70
N TYR A 118 -14.83 8.75 -9.82
CA TYR A 118 -13.97 9.93 -9.89
C TYR A 118 -12.52 9.64 -10.29
N PHE A 119 -12.06 8.39 -10.16
CA PHE A 119 -10.68 7.98 -10.48
C PHE A 119 -10.64 6.82 -11.47
N PRO A 120 -11.25 6.96 -12.67
CA PRO A 120 -11.39 5.84 -13.61
C PRO A 120 -10.06 5.27 -14.08
N GLU A 121 -8.98 6.05 -14.10
CA GLU A 121 -7.63 5.58 -14.45
C GLU A 121 -7.05 4.68 -13.36
N ILE A 122 -7.31 5.00 -12.08
CA ILE A 122 -6.86 4.22 -10.93
C ILE A 122 -7.73 2.97 -10.78
N ALA A 123 -9.04 3.14 -10.77
CA ALA A 123 -10.04 2.08 -10.62
C ALA A 123 -10.27 1.22 -11.87
N LYS A 124 -9.43 1.35 -12.89
CA LYS A 124 -9.63 0.77 -14.23
C LYS A 124 -9.99 -0.72 -14.20
N ALA A 125 -9.22 -1.53 -13.48
CA ALA A 125 -9.45 -2.98 -13.42
C ALA A 125 -10.83 -3.33 -12.81
N MET A 126 -11.29 -2.53 -11.83
CA MET A 126 -12.62 -2.69 -11.23
C MET A 126 -13.75 -2.29 -12.16
N ILE A 127 -13.56 -1.24 -12.97
CA ILE A 127 -14.57 -0.73 -13.91
C ILE A 127 -14.70 -1.66 -15.11
N GLU A 128 -13.59 -2.10 -15.67
CA GLU A 128 -13.56 -3.00 -16.83
C GLU A 128 -13.98 -4.44 -16.48
N GLY A 129 -14.01 -4.79 -15.18
CA GLY A 129 -14.34 -6.13 -14.72
C GLY A 129 -13.28 -7.15 -15.13
N ASP A 130 -12.00 -6.87 -14.81
CA ASP A 130 -10.91 -7.78 -15.14
C ASP A 130 -11.21 -9.21 -14.62
N PRO A 131 -11.15 -10.24 -15.46
CA PRO A 131 -11.53 -11.59 -15.10
C PRO A 131 -10.70 -12.21 -13.97
N LYS A 132 -9.50 -11.67 -13.71
CA LYS A 132 -8.65 -12.09 -12.60
C LYS A 132 -9.07 -11.46 -11.27
N LEU A 133 -9.83 -10.34 -11.29
CA LEU A 133 -10.12 -9.52 -10.11
C LEU A 133 -11.46 -9.88 -9.48
N THR A 134 -11.44 -10.21 -8.20
CA THR A 134 -12.64 -10.31 -7.36
C THR A 134 -12.59 -9.22 -6.27
N VAL A 135 -13.56 -8.31 -6.28
CA VAL A 135 -13.71 -7.26 -5.27
C VAL A 135 -14.75 -7.69 -4.25
N LYS A 136 -14.40 -7.60 -2.97
CA LYS A 136 -15.30 -7.89 -1.84
C LYS A 136 -15.36 -6.68 -0.92
N VAL A 137 -16.56 -6.29 -0.54
CA VAL A 137 -16.79 -5.32 0.54
C VAL A 137 -16.91 -6.08 1.84
N GLY A 138 -16.02 -5.84 2.81
CA GLY A 138 -16.03 -6.55 4.08
C GLY A 138 -14.78 -6.33 4.93
N ASP A 139 -14.80 -6.94 6.11
CA ASP A 139 -13.70 -6.87 7.07
C ASP A 139 -12.51 -7.74 6.61
N GLY A 140 -11.39 -7.08 6.26
CA GLY A 140 -10.15 -7.72 5.82
C GLY A 140 -9.49 -8.57 6.92
N ILE A 141 -9.65 -8.22 8.19
CA ILE A 141 -9.11 -8.99 9.32
C ILE A 141 -9.88 -10.31 9.46
N ALA A 142 -11.20 -10.26 9.41
CA ALA A 142 -12.03 -11.46 9.44
C ALA A 142 -11.74 -12.36 8.23
N PHE A 143 -11.60 -11.77 7.04
CA PHE A 143 -11.26 -12.50 5.83
C PHE A 143 -9.89 -13.19 5.92
N MET A 144 -8.88 -12.54 6.49
CA MET A 144 -7.54 -13.09 6.69
C MET A 144 -7.54 -14.31 7.63
N ARG A 145 -8.37 -14.27 8.69
CA ARG A 145 -8.49 -15.37 9.66
C ARG A 145 -8.99 -16.68 9.06
N GLU A 146 -9.71 -16.63 7.97
CA GLU A 146 -10.26 -17.83 7.27
C GLU A 146 -9.28 -18.42 6.28
N ALA A 147 -8.23 -17.69 5.90
CA ALA A 147 -7.27 -18.14 4.89
C ALA A 147 -6.13 -18.97 5.51
N GLU A 148 -5.74 -20.05 4.82
CA GLU A 148 -4.62 -20.91 5.22
C GLU A 148 -3.88 -21.40 3.97
N ASN A 149 -2.56 -21.20 3.92
CA ASN A 149 -1.64 -21.71 2.88
C ASN A 149 -2.18 -21.55 1.44
N TYR A 150 -2.64 -20.35 1.11
CA TYR A 150 -3.36 -20.12 -0.14
C TYR A 150 -2.75 -19.05 -1.04
N TYR A 151 -2.25 -17.95 -0.48
CA TYR A 151 -1.77 -16.81 -1.25
C TYR A 151 -0.26 -16.86 -1.48
N ASP A 152 0.16 -16.46 -2.68
CA ASP A 152 1.57 -16.27 -3.01
C ASP A 152 2.06 -14.89 -2.54
N VAL A 153 1.20 -13.86 -2.69
CA VAL A 153 1.50 -12.50 -2.25
C VAL A 153 0.29 -11.90 -1.55
N ILE A 154 0.51 -11.30 -0.38
CA ILE A 154 -0.48 -10.52 0.35
C ILE A 154 0.00 -9.08 0.43
N ILE A 155 -0.84 -8.14 -0.02
CA ILE A 155 -0.60 -6.71 -0.02
C ILE A 155 -1.60 -6.07 0.94
N VAL A 156 -1.13 -5.31 1.93
CA VAL A 156 -1.98 -4.54 2.83
C VAL A 156 -1.84 -3.07 2.47
N ASP A 157 -2.82 -2.61 1.73
CA ASP A 157 -2.93 -1.26 1.17
C ASP A 157 -4.05 -0.52 1.92
N CYS A 158 -3.74 -0.15 3.16
CA CYS A 158 -4.70 0.43 4.10
C CYS A 158 -4.31 1.88 4.45
N SER A 159 -5.27 2.62 5.00
CA SER A 159 -5.01 3.90 5.66
C SER A 159 -4.18 3.70 6.95
N ASP A 160 -3.82 4.81 7.59
CA ASP A 160 -3.09 4.86 8.86
C ASP A 160 -3.78 4.03 9.96
N PRO A 161 -3.05 3.61 11.01
CA PRO A 161 -3.57 2.79 12.11
C PRO A 161 -4.52 3.58 13.02
N VAL A 162 -5.60 4.10 12.45
CA VAL A 162 -6.66 4.84 13.14
C VAL A 162 -8.01 4.21 12.82
N GLY A 163 -8.88 4.11 13.83
CA GLY A 163 -10.23 3.59 13.65
C GLY A 163 -10.27 2.15 13.10
N PRO A 164 -10.99 1.88 12.00
CA PRO A 164 -11.15 0.52 11.46
C PRO A 164 -9.83 -0.13 11.00
N GLY A 165 -8.82 0.68 10.65
CA GLY A 165 -7.51 0.20 10.19
C GLY A 165 -6.59 -0.28 11.31
N GLU A 166 -6.84 0.08 12.57
CA GLU A 166 -5.94 -0.20 13.70
C GLU A 166 -5.61 -1.70 13.85
N GLY A 167 -6.59 -2.55 13.65
CA GLY A 167 -6.42 -4.00 13.76
C GLY A 167 -5.49 -4.63 12.73
N LEU A 168 -5.26 -3.97 11.58
CA LEU A 168 -4.36 -4.41 10.52
C LEU A 168 -2.86 -4.26 10.90
N PHE A 169 -2.58 -3.63 12.03
CA PHE A 169 -1.23 -3.43 12.57
C PHE A 169 -0.96 -4.27 13.82
N SER A 170 -1.86 -5.22 14.12
CA SER A 170 -1.74 -6.08 15.30
C SER A 170 -0.86 -7.32 15.05
N TYR A 171 -0.19 -7.79 16.10
CA TYR A 171 0.60 -9.02 16.06
C TYR A 171 -0.21 -10.24 15.58
N ASP A 172 -1.47 -10.35 16.01
CA ASP A 172 -2.35 -11.46 15.60
C ASP A 172 -2.68 -11.39 14.10
N PHE A 173 -2.87 -10.18 13.55
CA PHE A 173 -3.06 -10.02 12.11
C PHE A 173 -1.85 -10.48 11.31
N TYR A 174 -0.63 -10.18 11.75
CA TYR A 174 0.59 -10.67 11.07
C TYR A 174 0.76 -12.18 11.18
N LYS A 175 0.35 -12.81 12.28
CA LYS A 175 0.29 -14.28 12.40
C LYS A 175 -0.72 -14.90 11.44
N ASP A 176 -1.91 -14.30 11.33
CA ASP A 176 -2.93 -14.73 10.38
C ASP A 176 -2.44 -14.57 8.94
N THR A 177 -1.76 -13.45 8.64
CA THR A 177 -1.12 -13.20 7.34
C THR A 177 -0.07 -14.28 7.03
N PHE A 178 0.78 -14.61 8.00
CA PHE A 178 1.77 -15.67 7.83
C PHE A 178 1.10 -17.02 7.55
N ARG A 179 0.03 -17.38 8.27
CA ARG A 179 -0.73 -18.63 8.05
C ARG A 179 -1.40 -18.65 6.66
N ALA A 180 -1.95 -17.52 6.21
CA ALA A 180 -2.64 -17.39 4.93
C ALA A 180 -1.70 -17.54 3.71
N LEU A 181 -0.42 -17.21 3.88
CA LEU A 181 0.61 -17.33 2.85
C LEU A 181 1.05 -18.78 2.66
N LYS A 182 1.31 -19.16 1.39
CA LYS A 182 2.01 -20.40 1.04
C LYS A 182 3.42 -20.46 1.64
N ASP A 183 4.08 -21.61 1.55
CA ASP A 183 5.40 -21.87 2.14
C ASP A 183 6.52 -20.95 1.61
N ASP A 184 6.32 -20.33 0.47
CA ASP A 184 7.25 -19.38 -0.13
C ASP A 184 6.63 -17.99 -0.36
N GLY A 185 5.51 -17.71 0.30
CA GLY A 185 4.75 -16.49 0.12
C GLY A 185 5.40 -15.23 0.70
N LEU A 186 4.94 -14.09 0.20
CA LEU A 186 5.39 -12.74 0.56
C LEU A 186 4.23 -11.90 1.10
N PHE A 187 4.54 -11.09 2.08
CA PHE A 187 3.66 -10.05 2.63
C PHE A 187 4.31 -8.68 2.44
N VAL A 188 3.51 -7.67 2.16
CA VAL A 188 3.90 -6.27 2.20
C VAL A 188 2.77 -5.41 2.74
N GLN A 189 3.15 -4.41 3.53
CA GLN A 189 2.24 -3.39 4.05
C GLN A 189 2.86 -2.01 3.95
N GLN A 190 2.06 -0.98 3.62
CA GLN A 190 2.45 0.39 3.84
C GLN A 190 2.68 0.63 5.34
N THR A 191 3.72 1.36 5.69
CA THR A 191 4.13 1.57 7.09
C THR A 191 4.59 2.99 7.38
N GLU A 192 3.99 3.96 6.72
CA GLU A 192 4.17 5.36 6.99
C GLU A 192 5.58 5.93 6.68
N SER A 193 5.79 7.19 7.08
CA SER A 193 7.07 7.86 6.93
C SER A 193 8.02 7.48 8.08
N PRO A 194 9.24 6.98 7.78
CA PRO A 194 10.23 6.67 8.80
C PRO A 194 10.81 7.92 9.46
N PHE A 195 10.51 9.11 8.93
CA PHE A 195 10.87 10.39 9.53
C PHE A 195 9.78 10.89 10.49
N MET A 196 8.52 10.85 10.07
CA MET A 196 7.38 11.38 10.84
C MET A 196 6.87 10.38 11.90
N HIS A 197 6.81 9.09 11.57
CA HIS A 197 6.17 8.04 12.38
C HIS A 197 7.16 6.98 12.87
N ARG A 198 8.34 7.42 13.35
CA ARG A 198 9.47 6.55 13.73
C ARG A 198 9.08 5.37 14.62
N LYS A 199 8.31 5.63 15.69
CA LYS A 199 7.90 4.58 16.63
C LYS A 199 7.01 3.54 15.94
N LEU A 200 6.03 3.98 15.18
CA LEU A 200 5.11 3.09 14.46
C LEU A 200 5.86 2.19 13.47
N VAL A 201 6.74 2.78 12.65
CA VAL A 201 7.59 2.03 11.71
C VAL A 201 8.41 0.96 12.41
N LYS A 202 9.01 1.31 13.56
CA LYS A 202 9.81 0.35 14.36
C LYS A 202 8.94 -0.76 14.95
N ASP A 203 7.82 -0.42 15.56
CA ASP A 203 6.91 -1.40 16.18
C ASP A 203 6.39 -2.41 15.15
N ILE A 204 5.99 -1.94 13.96
CA ILE A 204 5.55 -2.80 12.87
C ILE A 204 6.68 -3.70 12.39
N PHE A 205 7.87 -3.13 12.14
CA PHE A 205 9.02 -3.89 11.70
C PHE A 205 9.39 -5.01 12.69
N ASP A 206 9.36 -4.72 13.98
CA ASP A 206 9.65 -5.70 15.04
C ASP A 206 8.58 -6.81 15.06
N CYS A 207 7.30 -6.44 15.04
CA CYS A 207 6.21 -7.43 15.00
C CYS A 207 6.32 -8.38 13.79
N VAL A 208 6.65 -7.85 12.62
CA VAL A 208 6.83 -8.67 11.41
C VAL A 208 8.11 -9.53 11.55
N SER A 209 9.18 -8.99 12.12
CA SER A 209 10.45 -9.71 12.31
C SER A 209 10.36 -10.89 13.29
N ASP A 210 9.45 -10.80 14.26
CA ASP A 210 9.20 -11.90 15.20
C ASP A 210 8.47 -13.09 14.54
N ILE A 211 7.82 -12.86 13.40
CA ILE A 211 6.96 -13.86 12.74
C ILE A 211 7.60 -14.40 11.45
N PHE A 212 8.19 -13.52 10.64
CA PHE A 212 8.73 -13.88 9.34
C PHE A 212 10.24 -14.14 9.42
N PRO A 213 10.76 -15.21 8.77
CA PRO A 213 12.18 -15.51 8.76
C PRO A 213 13.02 -14.45 8.02
N ILE A 214 12.41 -13.71 7.11
CA ILE A 214 13.02 -12.61 6.38
C ILE A 214 12.11 -11.40 6.48
N THR A 215 12.59 -10.32 7.11
CA THR A 215 11.89 -9.04 7.17
C THR A 215 12.77 -7.96 6.59
N ARG A 216 12.20 -7.14 5.70
CA ARG A 216 12.88 -6.01 5.09
C ARG A 216 11.96 -4.80 5.05
N LEU A 217 12.55 -3.64 5.22
CA LEU A 217 11.89 -2.36 4.95
C LEU A 217 12.46 -1.78 3.67
N TYR A 218 11.60 -1.21 2.84
CA TYR A 218 12.02 -0.43 1.68
C TYR A 218 11.29 0.91 1.62
N THR A 219 11.84 1.84 0.87
CA THR A 219 11.32 3.21 0.76
C THR A 219 10.96 3.56 -0.67
N ALA A 220 9.94 4.41 -0.81
CA ALA A 220 9.62 5.08 -2.06
C ALA A 220 9.41 6.57 -1.81
N PHE A 221 9.55 7.36 -2.87
CA PHE A 221 9.26 8.79 -2.84
C PHE A 221 7.84 9.03 -3.36
N ILE A 222 6.97 9.54 -2.49
CA ILE A 222 5.55 9.83 -2.80
C ILE A 222 5.32 11.32 -2.54
N PRO A 223 5.26 12.16 -3.58
CA PRO A 223 5.18 13.62 -3.43
C PRO A 223 3.99 14.13 -2.62
N LEU A 224 2.84 13.45 -2.72
CA LEU A 224 1.63 13.83 -2.00
C LEU A 224 1.75 13.59 -0.49
N TYR A 225 2.53 12.58 -0.09
CA TYR A 225 2.61 12.19 1.31
C TYR A 225 3.59 13.06 2.10
N PRO A 226 3.34 13.26 3.38
CA PRO A 226 4.19 14.07 4.23
C PRO A 226 5.64 13.63 4.22
N SER A 227 6.55 14.58 4.15
CA SER A 227 8.00 14.39 3.97
C SER A 227 8.43 13.75 2.63
N GLY A 228 7.52 13.24 1.81
CA GLY A 228 7.81 12.56 0.55
C GLY A 228 8.46 11.17 0.70
N MET A 229 9.10 10.86 1.81
CA MET A 229 9.67 9.54 2.07
C MET A 229 8.64 8.67 2.79
N HIS A 230 8.18 7.66 2.09
CA HIS A 230 7.25 6.65 2.60
C HIS A 230 7.92 5.29 2.62
N CYS A 231 7.55 4.42 3.55
CA CYS A 231 8.13 3.09 3.61
C CYS A 231 7.08 1.97 3.64
N PHE A 232 7.58 0.81 3.33
CA PHE A 232 6.83 -0.43 3.27
C PHE A 232 7.59 -1.50 4.03
N THR A 233 6.91 -2.21 4.91
CA THR A 233 7.46 -3.38 5.59
C THR A 233 7.06 -4.64 4.86
N MET A 234 8.03 -5.48 4.56
CA MET A 234 7.84 -6.74 3.87
C MET A 234 8.30 -7.91 4.73
N GLY A 235 7.44 -8.91 4.85
CA GLY A 235 7.75 -10.22 5.42
C GLY A 235 7.82 -11.28 4.31
N SER A 236 8.83 -12.11 4.32
CA SER A 236 9.00 -13.20 3.35
C SER A 236 9.27 -14.51 4.06
N LYS A 237 8.64 -15.58 3.59
CA LYS A 237 8.94 -16.94 4.06
C LYS A 237 10.21 -17.52 3.42
N LYS A 238 10.62 -17.00 2.25
CA LYS A 238 11.71 -17.62 1.49
C LYS A 238 12.61 -16.65 0.71
N TYR A 239 12.04 -15.67 0.03
CA TYR A 239 12.80 -14.84 -0.91
C TYR A 239 13.33 -13.58 -0.21
N ASP A 240 14.66 -13.36 -0.25
CA ASP A 240 15.28 -12.15 0.28
C ASP A 240 15.54 -11.16 -0.85
N PRO A 241 14.96 -9.94 -0.81
CA PRO A 241 15.17 -8.93 -1.84
C PRO A 241 16.63 -8.46 -1.95
N LEU A 242 17.42 -8.59 -0.90
CA LEU A 242 18.84 -8.20 -0.94
C LEU A 242 19.69 -9.16 -1.80
N THR A 243 19.19 -10.37 -2.03
CA THR A 243 19.83 -11.37 -2.91
C THR A 243 19.06 -11.57 -4.22
N TRP A 244 18.06 -10.70 -4.47
CA TRP A 244 17.20 -10.79 -5.64
C TRP A 244 17.99 -10.70 -6.95
N GLN A 245 17.62 -11.56 -7.89
CA GLN A 245 18.05 -11.51 -9.28
C GLN A 245 16.81 -11.52 -10.17
N PRO A 246 16.81 -10.83 -11.33
CA PRO A 246 15.70 -10.87 -12.26
C PRO A 246 15.35 -12.31 -12.65
N ASN A 247 14.22 -12.80 -12.18
CA ASN A 247 13.72 -14.16 -12.43
C ASN A 247 12.59 -14.20 -13.47
N ARG A 248 12.04 -13.02 -13.79
CA ARG A 248 10.97 -12.84 -14.77
C ARG A 248 11.16 -11.54 -15.54
N LYS A 249 10.74 -11.53 -16.81
CA LYS A 249 10.78 -10.32 -17.63
C LYS A 249 9.50 -9.52 -17.42
N ARG A 250 9.64 -8.23 -17.17
CA ARG A 250 8.50 -7.30 -17.18
C ARG A 250 7.99 -7.14 -18.61
N THR A 251 6.68 -7.40 -18.82
CA THR A 251 6.03 -7.41 -20.13
C THR A 251 5.10 -6.21 -20.37
N PHE A 252 5.04 -5.28 -19.41
CA PHE A 252 4.20 -4.09 -19.45
C PHE A 252 4.98 -2.84 -19.05
N PRO A 253 4.59 -1.64 -19.52
CA PRO A 253 5.24 -0.40 -19.15
C PRO A 253 4.92 -0.01 -17.71
N THR A 254 5.88 0.61 -17.03
CA THR A 254 5.77 1.21 -15.69
C THR A 254 6.29 2.63 -15.73
N ARG A 255 5.82 3.49 -14.81
CA ARG A 255 6.22 4.91 -14.73
C ARG A 255 7.29 5.13 -13.66
N TYR A 256 7.28 4.33 -12.60
CA TYR A 256 8.19 4.41 -11.45
C TYR A 256 9.07 3.16 -11.33
N TYR A 257 8.44 1.99 -11.33
CA TYR A 257 9.13 0.73 -11.10
C TYR A 257 10.06 0.35 -12.28
N ASN A 258 11.25 -0.07 -11.95
CA ASN A 258 12.21 -0.76 -12.83
C ASN A 258 13.15 -1.62 -11.96
N GLU A 259 14.00 -2.40 -12.60
CA GLU A 259 14.93 -3.31 -11.93
C GLU A 259 15.95 -2.57 -11.01
N GLY A 260 16.30 -1.33 -11.35
CA GLY A 260 17.10 -0.46 -10.50
C GLY A 260 16.37 -0.02 -9.23
N ILE A 261 15.07 0.32 -9.35
CA ILE A 261 14.19 0.62 -8.20
C ILE A 261 14.03 -0.62 -7.33
N GLN A 262 13.83 -1.82 -7.93
CA GLN A 262 13.73 -3.07 -7.19
C GLN A 262 14.90 -3.27 -6.20
N GLN A 263 16.10 -2.93 -6.62
CA GLN A 263 17.31 -3.07 -5.80
C GLN A 263 17.51 -1.88 -4.87
N SER A 264 17.39 -0.65 -5.39
CA SER A 264 17.71 0.57 -4.65
C SER A 264 16.69 0.91 -3.56
N ALA A 265 15.45 0.48 -3.67
CA ALA A 265 14.42 0.71 -2.66
C ALA A 265 14.82 0.18 -1.27
N PHE A 266 15.65 -0.88 -1.20
CA PHE A 266 16.16 -1.47 0.03
C PHE A 266 17.46 -0.84 0.52
N VAL A 267 18.02 0.16 -0.19
CA VAL A 267 19.18 0.93 0.24
C VAL A 267 18.72 2.03 1.20
N LEU A 268 18.69 1.70 2.48
CA LEU A 268 18.14 2.59 3.50
C LEU A 268 19.15 3.64 3.95
N PRO A 269 18.72 4.89 4.20
CA PRO A 269 19.52 5.91 4.89
C PRO A 269 19.93 5.44 6.29
N ASN A 270 21.06 5.95 6.79
CA ASN A 270 21.58 5.54 8.10
C ASN A 270 20.57 5.77 9.23
N PHE A 271 19.84 6.90 9.26
CA PHE A 271 18.86 7.15 10.31
C PHE A 271 17.71 6.13 10.34
N VAL A 272 17.37 5.53 9.19
CA VAL A 272 16.39 4.43 9.11
C VAL A 272 17.02 3.13 9.60
N LYS A 273 18.27 2.84 9.23
CA LYS A 273 19.00 1.68 9.76
C LYS A 273 19.16 1.77 11.27
N ASP A 274 19.53 2.94 11.78
CA ASP A 274 19.66 3.19 13.23
C ASP A 274 18.29 2.98 13.95
N LEU A 275 17.20 3.38 13.30
CA LEU A 275 15.85 3.14 13.81
C LEU A 275 15.52 1.65 13.92
N LEU A 276 15.83 0.87 12.88
CA LEU A 276 15.46 -0.55 12.82
C LEU A 276 16.38 -1.44 13.64
N TYR A 277 17.69 -1.21 13.57
CA TYR A 277 18.73 -2.14 14.07
C TYR A 277 19.55 -1.57 15.25
N GLY A 278 19.43 -0.27 15.55
CA GLY A 278 20.23 0.41 16.55
C GLY A 278 21.60 0.89 16.01
N GLU A 279 22.28 1.75 16.79
CA GLU A 279 23.52 2.40 16.33
C GLU A 279 24.73 1.46 16.16
N LYS A 280 24.64 0.19 16.58
CA LYS A 280 25.78 -0.75 16.60
C LYS A 280 26.01 -1.50 15.30
N GLU A 281 25.12 -1.38 14.32
CA GLU A 281 25.24 -2.10 13.02
C GLU A 281 25.63 -1.19 11.85
N ARG A 282 26.41 -0.15 12.12
CA ARG A 282 26.98 0.74 11.09
C ARG A 282 28.18 0.11 10.38
#